data_5d9ae9bc61ac43cbcea8d4d63ce1a379
#
_entry.id   5d9ae9bc61ac43cbcea8d4d63ce1a379
#
_cell.length_a   1.000
_cell.length_b   1.000
_cell.length_c   1.000
_cell.angle_alpha   90.00
_cell.angle_beta   90.00
_cell.angle_gamma   90.00
#
_symmetry.space_group_name_H-M   'P 1'
#
loop_
_entity.id
_entity.type
_entity.pdbx_description
1 polymer ?
#
loop_
_entity_poly.entity_id
_entity_poly.type
_entity_poly.pdbx_seq_one_letter_code
_entity_poly.pdbx_strand_id
1 'polypeptide(L)'
;NPTTDNPTSENPTQLNKEVQRTDLSKKEKIITDGQSTHSIPIPSPTPAPMEGEAAATPPERKRTGKDEAVRIYREIILENIEYAYLIQDRSIDREQLDEIVDLMLETVCTARKTIRVAGDDYPAELVKSKYMKLTGEHIRFVLDCLRENTTKVRNIKQYLRAMLFNAPSTISNYYTALVAHDMAQPDWGKPKSGLPDYSCGEGESL
;
A
#
# COMPACT_ATOMS: atom_id res chain seq x y z
N ASN A 1 -40.60 -7.63 -56.54
CA ASN A 1 -39.61 -7.98 -55.48
C ASN A 1 -38.64 -6.82 -55.27
N PRO A 2 -38.68 -6.12 -54.16
CA PRO A 2 -37.64 -5.18 -53.84
C PRO A 2 -36.54 -5.88 -53.04
N THR A 3 -35.33 -5.70 -53.49
CA THR A 3 -34.08 -6.11 -52.91
C THR A 3 -33.77 -5.22 -51.72
N THR A 4 -33.54 -5.84 -50.56
CA THR A 4 -33.17 -5.12 -49.33
C THR A 4 -31.65 -5.06 -49.29
N ASP A 5 -31.09 -3.85 -49.48
CA ASP A 5 -29.67 -3.55 -49.25
C ASP A 5 -29.38 -3.44 -47.77
N ASN A 6 -28.42 -4.24 -47.33
CA ASN A 6 -27.92 -4.27 -45.96
C ASN A 6 -26.70 -3.31 -45.86
N PRO A 7 -26.68 -2.30 -44.99
CA PRO A 7 -25.51 -1.46 -44.86
C PRO A 7 -24.44 -2.16 -44.00
N THR A 8 -23.31 -2.39 -44.64
CA THR A 8 -22.07 -2.85 -44.05
C THR A 8 -21.59 -1.85 -42.99
N SER A 9 -21.46 -2.32 -41.76
CA SER A 9 -20.84 -1.55 -40.64
C SER A 9 -19.32 -1.47 -40.86
N GLU A 10 -18.86 -0.28 -41.20
CA GLU A 10 -17.43 0.02 -41.28
C GLU A 10 -16.86 0.22 -39.85
N ASN A 11 -15.88 -0.60 -39.54
CA ASN A 11 -15.06 -0.48 -38.32
C ASN A 11 -14.16 0.75 -38.44
N PRO A 12 -14.11 1.65 -37.46
CA PRO A 12 -13.14 2.74 -37.47
C PRO A 12 -11.74 2.24 -37.17
N THR A 13 -10.89 2.49 -38.13
CA THR A 13 -9.47 2.25 -38.24
C THR A 13 -8.69 2.73 -37.02
N GLN A 14 -7.86 1.86 -36.51
CA GLN A 14 -6.83 2.13 -35.52
C GLN A 14 -5.88 3.23 -36.01
N LEU A 15 -5.82 4.34 -35.28
CA LEU A 15 -4.83 5.37 -35.49
C LEU A 15 -3.54 5.00 -34.77
N ASN A 16 -2.61 4.40 -35.51
CA ASN A 16 -1.24 4.20 -35.11
C ASN A 16 -0.53 5.57 -35.02
N LYS A 17 -0.31 6.07 -33.82
CA LYS A 17 0.52 7.22 -33.60
C LYS A 17 1.94 6.77 -33.28
N GLU A 18 2.73 6.74 -34.32
CA GLU A 18 4.19 6.60 -34.29
C GLU A 18 4.78 7.84 -33.59
N VAL A 19 5.29 7.68 -32.37
CA VAL A 19 6.02 8.74 -31.67
C VAL A 19 7.49 8.60 -32.02
N GLN A 20 7.96 9.52 -32.82
CA GLN A 20 9.36 9.72 -33.16
C GLN A 20 10.21 9.93 -31.92
N ARG A 21 11.22 9.09 -31.77
CA ARG A 21 12.32 9.27 -30.84
C ARG A 21 13.21 10.39 -31.37
N THR A 22 13.31 11.48 -30.66
CA THR A 22 14.38 12.45 -30.82
C THR A 22 15.48 12.16 -29.82
N ASP A 23 16.59 11.63 -30.30
CA ASP A 23 17.88 11.60 -29.65
C ASP A 23 18.38 13.02 -29.44
N LEU A 24 18.69 13.37 -28.22
CA LEU A 24 19.56 14.50 -27.91
C LEU A 24 20.59 14.06 -26.87
N SER A 25 21.63 13.43 -27.42
CA SER A 25 22.93 13.29 -26.77
C SER A 25 23.63 14.65 -26.80
N LYS A 26 23.88 15.25 -25.64
CA LYS A 26 24.90 16.29 -25.49
C LYS A 26 25.77 15.98 -24.29
N LYS A 27 26.91 15.41 -24.61
CA LYS A 27 28.11 15.42 -23.77
C LYS A 27 28.62 16.83 -23.64
N GLU A 28 28.80 17.32 -22.46
CA GLU A 28 29.79 18.37 -22.19
C GLU A 28 30.76 17.91 -21.14
N LYS A 29 32.00 17.82 -21.61
CA LYS A 29 33.22 17.43 -20.92
C LYS A 29 33.85 18.74 -20.45
N ILE A 30 33.97 18.96 -19.16
CA ILE A 30 34.80 20.02 -18.62
C ILE A 30 35.97 19.38 -17.89
N ILE A 31 37.14 19.58 -18.50
CA ILE A 31 38.47 19.33 -17.93
C ILE A 31 38.88 20.60 -17.21
N THR A 32 39.29 20.53 -15.96
CA THR A 32 40.16 21.54 -15.39
C THR A 32 41.19 20.86 -14.47
N ASP A 33 42.42 20.95 -14.92
CA ASP A 33 43.66 20.74 -14.19
C ASP A 33 43.77 21.71 -13.01
N GLY A 34 44.43 21.26 -11.95
CA GLY A 34 44.87 22.17 -10.89
C GLY A 34 45.53 21.41 -9.72
N GLN A 35 46.79 21.08 -9.89
CA GLN A 35 47.69 20.69 -8.81
C GLN A 35 47.79 21.76 -7.73
N SER A 36 47.72 21.40 -6.47
CA SER A 36 48.56 22.02 -5.44
C SER A 36 48.69 21.13 -4.21
N THR A 37 49.93 20.70 -4.02
CA THR A 37 50.46 20.04 -2.83
C THR A 37 50.62 21.02 -1.70
N HIS A 38 50.03 20.75 -0.54
CA HIS A 38 50.49 21.33 0.73
C HIS A 38 50.50 20.26 1.81
N SER A 39 51.73 19.91 2.18
CA SER A 39 52.09 19.11 3.34
C SER A 39 51.73 19.89 4.63
N ILE A 40 51.02 19.23 5.54
CA ILE A 40 50.80 19.71 6.89
C ILE A 40 51.58 18.82 7.83
N PRO A 41 52.41 19.37 8.74
CA PRO A 41 53.26 18.60 9.64
C PRO A 41 52.44 18.04 10.82
N ILE A 42 52.77 16.78 11.14
CA ILE A 42 52.26 16.04 12.28
C ILE A 42 53.01 16.53 13.56
N PRO A 43 52.33 16.90 14.63
CA PRO A 43 52.96 16.96 15.97
C PRO A 43 52.82 15.64 16.71
N SER A 44 53.96 15.20 17.24
CA SER A 44 54.11 14.01 18.07
C SER A 44 53.45 14.09 19.44
N PRO A 45 53.16 12.94 20.07
CA PRO A 45 52.37 12.84 21.28
C PRO A 45 53.17 13.11 22.55
N THR A 46 52.55 13.79 23.54
CA THR A 46 53.02 13.85 24.91
C THR A 46 52.08 13.10 25.84
N PRO A 47 52.59 12.39 26.85
CA PRO A 47 51.78 11.41 27.61
C PRO A 47 51.00 12.00 28.74
N ALA A 48 50.05 11.23 29.22
CA ALA A 48 48.98 11.40 30.19
C ALA A 48 49.37 11.96 31.56
N PRO A 49 48.34 12.33 32.36
CA PRO A 49 48.10 11.52 33.54
C PRO A 49 46.66 10.94 33.63
N MET A 50 46.62 9.75 34.18
CA MET A 50 45.45 9.05 34.65
C MET A 50 44.80 9.81 35.80
N GLU A 51 43.46 9.86 35.83
CA GLU A 51 42.64 9.62 37.05
C GLU A 51 41.17 9.87 36.72
N GLY A 52 40.28 8.95 37.16
CA GLY A 52 38.86 9.22 37.27
C GLY A 52 37.96 8.29 36.47
N GLU A 53 37.80 7.08 36.99
CA GLU A 53 36.74 6.13 36.62
C GLU A 53 35.39 6.74 37.00
N ALA A 54 34.71 7.33 36.01
CA ALA A 54 33.29 7.65 36.10
C ALA A 54 32.59 6.83 35.04
N ALA A 55 31.76 5.90 35.48
CA ALA A 55 30.91 5.07 34.63
C ALA A 55 30.14 5.95 33.65
N ALA A 56 30.61 6.00 32.39
CA ALA A 56 29.91 6.66 31.31
C ALA A 56 28.73 5.80 30.94
N THR A 57 27.54 6.18 31.37
CA THR A 57 26.29 5.79 30.76
C THR A 57 26.41 6.03 29.23
N PRO A 58 26.03 5.05 28.38
CA PRO A 58 26.09 5.25 26.95
C PRO A 58 25.32 6.53 26.58
N PRO A 59 25.85 7.39 25.69
CA PRO A 59 25.13 8.59 25.30
C PRO A 59 23.79 8.17 24.71
N GLU A 60 22.69 8.56 25.35
CA GLU A 60 21.36 8.51 24.74
C GLU A 60 21.46 9.22 23.41
N ARG A 61 21.44 8.44 22.31
CA ARG A 61 21.32 9.00 20.97
C ARG A 61 20.06 9.86 21.00
N LYS A 62 20.22 11.18 20.95
CA LYS A 62 19.12 12.12 20.78
C LYS A 62 18.33 11.64 19.59
N ARG A 63 17.15 11.05 19.82
CA ARG A 63 16.23 10.60 18.79
C ARG A 63 15.98 11.80 17.91
N THR A 64 16.29 11.70 16.62
CA THR A 64 16.04 12.80 15.69
C THR A 64 14.53 13.03 15.65
N GLY A 65 14.07 14.26 15.45
CA GLY A 65 12.62 14.54 15.38
C GLY A 65 11.90 13.72 14.30
N LYS A 66 12.65 13.17 13.36
CA LYS A 66 12.15 12.25 12.34
C LYS A 66 11.79 10.87 12.94
N ASP A 67 12.61 10.35 13.84
CA ASP A 67 12.35 9.05 14.48
C ASP A 67 11.13 9.14 15.41
N GLU A 68 10.97 10.27 16.07
CA GLU A 68 9.79 10.56 16.89
C GLU A 68 8.52 10.65 16.05
N ALA A 69 8.56 11.33 14.90
CA ALA A 69 7.43 11.41 13.96
C ALA A 69 7.03 10.03 13.43
N VAL A 70 7.99 9.18 13.08
CA VAL A 70 7.74 7.81 12.63
C VAL A 70 7.04 7.00 13.72
N ARG A 71 7.46 7.14 14.99
CA ARG A 71 6.83 6.46 16.11
C ARG A 71 5.37 6.89 16.29
N ILE A 72 5.12 8.21 16.27
CA ILE A 72 3.76 8.76 16.39
C ILE A 72 2.85 8.26 15.26
N TYR A 73 3.32 8.29 14.01
CA TYR A 73 2.52 7.78 12.89
C TYR A 73 2.25 6.28 13.01
N ARG A 74 3.21 5.49 13.52
CA ARG A 74 3.00 4.06 13.77
C ARG A 74 1.88 3.83 14.78
N GLU A 75 1.90 4.55 15.90
CA GLU A 75 0.87 4.46 16.94
C GLU A 75 -0.52 4.79 16.37
N ILE A 76 -0.65 5.90 15.63
CA ILE A 76 -1.92 6.31 15.00
C ILE A 76 -2.40 5.27 13.98
N ILE A 77 -1.50 4.71 13.18
CA ILE A 77 -1.87 3.66 12.19
C ILE A 77 -2.40 2.43 12.92
N LEU A 78 -1.71 1.94 13.95
CA LEU A 78 -2.11 0.76 14.72
C LEU A 78 -3.47 0.96 15.40
N GLU A 79 -3.73 2.18 15.91
CA GLU A 79 -5.02 2.54 16.49
C GLU A 79 -6.12 2.57 15.44
N ASN A 80 -5.91 3.26 14.31
CA ASN A 80 -6.91 3.40 13.25
C ASN A 80 -7.34 2.06 12.65
N ILE A 81 -6.40 1.12 12.46
CA ILE A 81 -6.71 -0.21 11.92
C ILE A 81 -7.17 -1.20 12.98
N GLU A 82 -7.25 -0.77 14.24
CA GLU A 82 -7.61 -1.66 15.36
C GLU A 82 -6.72 -2.92 15.41
N TYR A 83 -5.41 -2.72 15.28
CA TYR A 83 -4.42 -3.79 15.15
C TYR A 83 -4.56 -4.87 16.24
N ALA A 84 -4.83 -4.47 17.48
CA ALA A 84 -4.99 -5.37 18.61
C ALA A 84 -6.15 -6.38 18.43
N TYR A 85 -7.20 -6.00 17.67
CA TYR A 85 -8.30 -6.89 17.33
C TYR A 85 -7.98 -7.75 16.11
N LEU A 86 -7.29 -7.19 15.11
CA LEU A 86 -6.91 -7.93 13.91
C LEU A 86 -5.98 -9.12 14.22
N ILE A 87 -5.03 -8.96 15.15
CA ILE A 87 -4.12 -10.06 15.54
C ILE A 87 -4.80 -11.20 16.32
N GLN A 88 -6.00 -10.98 16.85
CA GLN A 88 -6.77 -12.01 17.53
C GLN A 88 -7.54 -12.91 16.55
N ASP A 89 -7.73 -12.43 15.33
CA ASP A 89 -8.39 -13.17 14.28
C ASP A 89 -7.45 -14.23 13.69
N ARG A 90 -7.79 -15.52 13.92
CA ARG A 90 -6.99 -16.65 13.43
C ARG A 90 -6.94 -16.76 11.91
N SER A 91 -7.83 -16.07 11.21
CA SER A 91 -7.85 -16.03 9.73
C SER A 91 -6.82 -15.08 9.15
N ILE A 92 -6.27 -14.19 9.99
CA ILE A 92 -5.30 -13.17 9.58
C ILE A 92 -3.89 -13.64 9.92
N ASP A 93 -3.04 -13.69 8.91
CA ASP A 93 -1.62 -13.93 9.09
C ASP A 93 -0.95 -12.66 9.65
N ARG A 94 -0.31 -12.83 10.80
CA ARG A 94 0.35 -11.72 11.50
C ARG A 94 1.49 -11.13 10.68
N GLU A 95 2.27 -11.95 9.99
CA GLU A 95 3.39 -11.47 9.17
C GLU A 95 2.89 -10.57 8.03
N GLN A 96 1.82 -10.99 7.36
CA GLN A 96 1.17 -10.18 6.30
C GLN A 96 0.61 -8.87 6.86
N LEU A 97 0.03 -8.89 8.06
CA LEU A 97 -0.49 -7.68 8.70
C LEU A 97 0.64 -6.72 9.04
N ASP A 98 1.75 -7.21 9.58
CA ASP A 98 2.92 -6.40 9.92
C ASP A 98 3.55 -5.78 8.66
N GLU A 99 3.65 -6.52 7.54
CA GLU A 99 4.10 -5.99 6.24
C GLU A 99 3.20 -4.85 5.73
N ILE A 100 1.89 -4.98 5.91
CA ILE A 100 0.92 -3.93 5.54
C ILE A 100 1.15 -2.67 6.40
N VAL A 101 1.31 -2.82 7.72
CA VAL A 101 1.60 -1.71 8.64
C VAL A 101 2.89 -1.00 8.24
N ASP A 102 3.94 -1.74 7.95
CA ASP A 102 5.23 -1.18 7.54
C ASP A 102 5.13 -0.45 6.19
N LEU A 103 4.36 -0.98 5.24
CA LEU A 103 4.09 -0.32 3.96
C LEU A 103 3.29 0.99 4.14
N MET A 104 2.30 0.98 5.05
CA MET A 104 1.54 2.18 5.40
C MET A 104 2.46 3.23 6.01
N LEU A 105 3.28 2.84 6.97
CA LEU A 105 4.23 3.73 7.65
C LEU A 105 5.26 4.33 6.67
N GLU A 106 5.86 3.51 5.80
CA GLU A 106 6.77 3.98 4.74
C GLU A 106 6.10 5.03 3.84
N THR A 107 4.84 4.78 3.49
CA THR A 107 4.08 5.66 2.61
C THR A 107 3.73 6.98 3.29
N VAL A 108 3.29 6.94 4.56
CA VAL A 108 2.92 8.14 5.34
C VAL A 108 4.14 8.97 5.70
N CYS A 109 5.27 8.34 6.05
CA CYS A 109 6.50 9.02 6.46
C CYS A 109 7.40 9.45 5.29
N THR A 110 6.98 9.23 4.04
CA THR A 110 7.80 9.60 2.87
C THR A 110 8.02 11.11 2.78
N ALA A 111 9.24 11.49 2.42
CA ALA A 111 9.59 12.89 2.13
C ALA A 111 9.38 13.26 0.64
N ARG A 112 8.93 12.33 -0.20
CA ARG A 112 8.71 12.58 -1.62
C ARG A 112 7.49 13.48 -1.82
N LYS A 113 7.53 14.31 -2.86
CA LYS A 113 6.38 15.17 -3.24
C LYS A 113 5.25 14.36 -3.89
N THR A 114 5.61 13.30 -4.61
CA THR A 114 4.68 12.41 -5.30
C THR A 114 4.94 10.95 -4.93
N ILE A 115 3.88 10.14 -4.96
CA ILE A 115 3.92 8.70 -4.72
C ILE A 115 3.22 8.03 -5.90
N ARG A 116 3.90 7.04 -6.50
CA ARG A 116 3.33 6.27 -7.60
C ARG A 116 2.41 5.18 -7.08
N VAL A 117 1.16 5.20 -7.56
CA VAL A 117 0.13 4.22 -7.21
C VAL A 117 -0.56 3.75 -8.49
N ALA A 118 -0.61 2.46 -8.73
CA ALA A 118 -1.25 1.83 -9.91
C ALA A 118 -0.78 2.37 -11.28
N GLY A 119 0.42 2.95 -11.33
CA GLY A 119 0.99 3.52 -12.56
C GLY A 119 0.94 5.04 -12.64
N ASP A 120 0.06 5.69 -11.87
CA ASP A 120 -0.10 7.14 -11.82
C ASP A 120 0.67 7.78 -10.66
N ASP A 121 1.09 9.02 -10.83
CA ASP A 121 1.80 9.79 -9.81
C ASP A 121 0.82 10.73 -9.09
N TYR A 122 0.56 10.44 -7.81
CA TYR A 122 -0.32 11.22 -6.95
C TYR A 122 0.49 12.13 -6.00
N PRO A 123 -0.03 13.31 -5.62
CA PRO A 123 0.55 14.12 -4.56
C PRO A 123 0.67 13.29 -3.26
N ALA A 124 1.83 13.36 -2.61
CA ALA A 124 2.07 12.57 -1.39
C ALA A 124 1.04 12.84 -0.29
N GLU A 125 0.60 14.09 -0.15
CA GLU A 125 -0.40 14.48 0.86
C GLU A 125 -1.77 13.81 0.61
N LEU A 126 -2.17 13.63 -0.66
CA LEU A 126 -3.40 12.91 -1.00
C LEU A 126 -3.29 11.43 -0.60
N VAL A 127 -2.15 10.80 -0.91
CA VAL A 127 -1.92 9.38 -0.56
C VAL A 127 -1.89 9.21 0.96
N LYS A 128 -1.16 10.07 1.68
CA LYS A 128 -1.12 10.08 3.15
C LYS A 128 -2.51 10.23 3.75
N SER A 129 -3.31 11.19 3.26
CA SER A 129 -4.67 11.41 3.73
C SER A 129 -5.57 10.19 3.57
N LYS A 130 -5.46 9.45 2.45
CA LYS A 130 -6.20 8.21 2.24
C LYS A 130 -5.73 7.09 3.17
N TYR A 131 -4.42 6.96 3.36
CA TYR A 131 -3.85 5.93 4.26
C TYR A 131 -4.24 6.15 5.73
N MET A 132 -4.29 7.40 6.17
CA MET A 132 -4.72 7.74 7.53
C MET A 132 -6.24 7.53 7.78
N LYS A 133 -7.02 7.25 6.75
CA LYS A 133 -8.45 6.88 6.85
C LYS A 133 -8.69 5.38 6.79
N LEU A 134 -7.64 4.57 6.67
CA LEU A 134 -7.78 3.12 6.68
C LEU A 134 -8.19 2.64 8.08
N THR A 135 -9.16 1.74 8.10
CA THR A 135 -9.68 1.07 9.30
C THR A 135 -9.42 -0.42 9.24
N GLY A 136 -9.71 -1.15 10.31
CA GLY A 136 -9.59 -2.60 10.35
C GLY A 136 -10.40 -3.31 9.25
N GLU A 137 -11.58 -2.78 8.91
CA GLU A 137 -12.41 -3.32 7.81
C GLU A 137 -11.72 -3.22 6.45
N HIS A 138 -11.05 -2.09 6.18
CA HIS A 138 -10.31 -1.92 4.94
C HIS A 138 -9.13 -2.89 4.86
N ILE A 139 -8.46 -3.17 5.99
CA ILE A 139 -7.37 -4.14 6.04
C ILE A 139 -7.88 -5.56 5.79
N ARG A 140 -9.00 -5.97 6.43
CA ARG A 140 -9.65 -7.25 6.16
C ARG A 140 -10.00 -7.39 4.68
N PHE A 141 -10.64 -6.40 4.10
CA PHE A 141 -10.98 -6.37 2.68
C PHE A 141 -9.75 -6.56 1.79
N VAL A 142 -8.64 -5.87 2.08
CA VAL A 142 -7.38 -6.01 1.32
C VAL A 142 -6.81 -7.43 1.44
N LEU A 143 -6.82 -8.01 2.64
CA LEU A 143 -6.35 -9.38 2.90
C LEU A 143 -7.22 -10.43 2.20
N ASP A 144 -8.54 -10.24 2.20
CA ASP A 144 -9.48 -11.15 1.52
C ASP A 144 -9.28 -11.10 0.00
N CYS A 145 -9.22 -9.90 -0.60
CA CYS A 145 -8.90 -9.75 -2.02
C CYS A 145 -7.53 -10.34 -2.39
N LEU A 146 -6.54 -10.26 -1.50
CA LEU A 146 -5.22 -10.86 -1.73
C LEU A 146 -5.31 -12.39 -1.72
N ARG A 147 -6.10 -12.97 -0.82
CA ARG A 147 -6.33 -14.41 -0.70
C ARG A 147 -7.11 -14.97 -1.90
N GLU A 148 -8.10 -14.23 -2.40
CA GLU A 148 -8.90 -14.61 -3.57
C GLU A 148 -8.16 -14.42 -4.89
N ASN A 149 -7.06 -13.67 -4.89
CA ASN A 149 -6.30 -13.40 -6.10
C ASN A 149 -5.57 -14.65 -6.60
N THR A 150 -6.03 -15.17 -7.74
CA THR A 150 -5.42 -16.33 -8.42
C THR A 150 -4.34 -15.94 -9.44
N THR A 151 -4.13 -14.64 -9.66
CA THR A 151 -3.17 -14.15 -10.66
C THR A 151 -1.78 -13.97 -10.07
N LYS A 152 -0.74 -14.24 -10.87
CA LYS A 152 0.66 -14.05 -10.44
C LYS A 152 0.99 -12.55 -10.32
N VAL A 153 1.10 -12.05 -9.11
CA VAL A 153 1.55 -10.67 -8.84
C VAL A 153 3.06 -10.56 -9.00
N ARG A 154 3.52 -9.69 -9.91
CA ARG A 154 4.97 -9.47 -10.14
C ARG A 154 5.61 -8.60 -9.06
N ASN A 155 4.88 -7.59 -8.58
CA ASN A 155 5.35 -6.66 -7.56
C ASN A 155 4.27 -6.51 -6.48
N ILE A 156 4.38 -7.35 -5.45
CA ILE A 156 3.41 -7.41 -4.35
C ILE A 156 3.32 -6.08 -3.59
N LYS A 157 4.45 -5.39 -3.38
CA LYS A 157 4.48 -4.12 -2.67
C LYS A 157 3.70 -3.02 -3.41
N GLN A 158 3.83 -2.95 -4.74
CA GLN A 158 3.06 -2.01 -5.56
C GLN A 158 1.59 -2.37 -5.64
N TYR A 159 1.28 -3.65 -5.71
CA TYR A 159 -0.07 -4.16 -5.70
C TYR A 159 -0.79 -3.82 -4.39
N LEU A 160 -0.19 -4.13 -3.24
CA LEU A 160 -0.72 -3.77 -1.92
C LEU A 160 -0.89 -2.25 -1.77
N ARG A 161 0.07 -1.45 -2.25
CA ARG A 161 -0.04 0.01 -2.23
C ARG A 161 -1.27 0.50 -3.00
N ALA A 162 -1.54 -0.08 -4.16
CA ALA A 162 -2.72 0.27 -4.96
C ALA A 162 -4.02 -0.15 -4.27
N MET A 163 -4.06 -1.34 -3.68
CA MET A 163 -5.23 -1.83 -2.96
C MET A 163 -5.55 -0.95 -1.75
N LEU A 164 -4.58 -0.65 -0.90
CA LEU A 164 -4.74 0.21 0.27
C LEU A 164 -5.19 1.63 -0.12
N PHE A 165 -4.66 2.17 -1.22
CA PHE A 165 -5.07 3.49 -1.72
C PHE A 165 -6.52 3.54 -2.18
N ASN A 166 -7.00 2.45 -2.80
CA ASN A 166 -8.35 2.37 -3.35
C ASN A 166 -9.38 1.86 -2.33
N ALA A 167 -8.98 1.08 -1.32
CA ALA A 167 -9.88 0.45 -0.37
C ALA A 167 -10.97 1.39 0.19
N PRO A 168 -10.69 2.62 0.67
CA PRO A 168 -11.72 3.50 1.20
C PRO A 168 -12.79 3.93 0.19
N SER A 169 -12.49 3.81 -1.11
CA SER A 169 -13.39 4.22 -2.17
C SER A 169 -14.14 3.04 -2.81
N THR A 170 -13.67 1.82 -2.62
CA THR A 170 -14.15 0.64 -3.36
C THR A 170 -14.83 -0.40 -2.48
N ILE A 171 -14.55 -0.43 -1.20
CA ILE A 171 -15.04 -1.46 -0.27
C ILE A 171 -16.57 -1.59 -0.29
N SER A 172 -17.30 -0.48 -0.25
CA SER A 172 -18.76 -0.48 -0.26
C SER A 172 -19.34 -1.05 -1.57
N ASN A 173 -18.77 -0.64 -2.72
CA ASN A 173 -19.18 -1.14 -4.02
C ASN A 173 -18.88 -2.63 -4.20
N TYR A 174 -17.74 -3.08 -3.67
CA TYR A 174 -17.35 -4.49 -3.70
C TYR A 174 -18.37 -5.38 -2.97
N TYR A 175 -18.68 -5.05 -1.70
CA TYR A 175 -19.64 -5.84 -0.94
C TYR A 175 -21.06 -5.75 -1.50
N THR A 176 -21.47 -4.62 -2.06
CA THR A 176 -22.77 -4.51 -2.75
C THR A 176 -22.81 -5.44 -3.97
N ALA A 177 -21.76 -5.48 -4.76
CA ALA A 177 -21.68 -6.37 -5.91
C ALA A 177 -21.63 -7.85 -5.49
N LEU A 178 -20.91 -8.17 -4.43
CA LEU A 178 -20.81 -9.53 -3.89
C LEU A 178 -22.17 -10.03 -3.41
N VAL A 179 -22.90 -9.24 -2.63
CA VAL A 179 -24.26 -9.57 -2.16
C VAL A 179 -25.21 -9.77 -3.34
N ALA A 180 -25.18 -8.88 -4.35
CA ALA A 180 -26.00 -9.01 -5.54
C ALA A 180 -25.67 -10.30 -6.32
N HIS A 181 -24.39 -10.66 -6.43
CA HIS A 181 -23.95 -11.91 -7.05
C HIS A 181 -24.48 -13.13 -6.29
N ASP A 182 -24.32 -13.14 -4.95
CA ASP A 182 -24.73 -14.26 -4.11
C ASP A 182 -26.26 -14.46 -4.14
N MET A 183 -27.02 -13.36 -4.11
CA MET A 183 -28.48 -13.39 -4.23
C MET A 183 -28.95 -13.92 -5.61
N ALA A 184 -28.15 -13.73 -6.66
CA ALA A 184 -28.47 -14.23 -7.99
C ALA A 184 -28.19 -15.74 -8.15
N GLN A 185 -27.51 -16.38 -7.20
CA GLN A 185 -27.23 -17.81 -7.25
C GLN A 185 -28.54 -18.62 -7.03
N PRO A 186 -28.74 -19.75 -7.79
CA PRO A 186 -29.96 -20.56 -7.70
C PRO A 186 -30.21 -21.19 -6.32
N ASP A 187 -29.17 -21.33 -5.53
CA ASP A 187 -29.20 -21.95 -4.21
C ASP A 187 -29.29 -20.95 -3.05
N TRP A 188 -29.36 -19.63 -3.37
CA TRP A 188 -29.50 -18.62 -2.35
C TRP A 188 -30.86 -18.76 -1.63
N GLY A 189 -30.84 -18.83 -0.31
CA GLY A 189 -32.04 -18.99 0.51
C GLY A 189 -32.57 -20.42 0.66
N LYS A 190 -31.96 -21.42 0.02
CA LYS A 190 -32.29 -22.82 0.28
C LYS A 190 -31.67 -23.26 1.61
N PRO A 191 -32.42 -23.93 2.51
CA PRO A 191 -31.85 -24.48 3.72
C PRO A 191 -30.77 -25.50 3.35
N LYS A 192 -29.56 -25.29 3.89
CA LYS A 192 -28.48 -26.30 3.73
C LYS A 192 -28.93 -27.60 4.40
N SER A 193 -28.99 -28.68 3.64
CA SER A 193 -29.36 -29.99 4.14
C SER A 193 -28.46 -30.34 5.34
N GLY A 194 -29.07 -30.46 6.54
CA GLY A 194 -28.36 -30.74 7.79
C GLY A 194 -28.50 -29.67 8.87
N LEU A 195 -29.11 -28.52 8.59
CA LEU A 195 -29.50 -27.59 9.62
C LEU A 195 -30.91 -27.90 10.13
N PRO A 196 -31.18 -27.78 11.44
CA PRO A 196 -32.54 -27.91 11.99
C PRO A 196 -33.45 -26.86 11.30
N ASP A 197 -34.63 -27.32 10.90
CA ASP A 197 -35.67 -26.43 10.37
C ASP A 197 -36.30 -25.66 11.53
N TYR A 198 -36.02 -24.35 11.59
CA TYR A 198 -36.62 -23.41 12.54
C TYR A 198 -37.85 -22.69 11.98
N SER A 199 -38.44 -23.19 10.88
CA SER A 199 -39.68 -22.62 10.40
C SER A 199 -40.79 -22.87 11.47
N CYS A 200 -41.27 -21.78 12.06
CA CYS A 200 -42.47 -21.84 12.93
C CYS A 200 -43.62 -22.35 12.09
N GLY A 201 -44.09 -23.57 12.38
CA GLY A 201 -45.29 -24.08 11.80
C GLY A 201 -46.46 -23.12 12.09
N GLU A 202 -47.10 -22.64 11.03
CA GLU A 202 -48.37 -21.94 11.12
C GLU A 202 -49.42 -22.91 11.71
N GLY A 203 -49.67 -22.80 13.00
CA GLY A 203 -50.74 -23.63 13.57
C GLY A 203 -50.66 -23.93 15.07
N GLU A 204 -50.44 -22.91 15.92
CA GLU A 204 -50.91 -22.99 17.33
C GLU A 204 -51.45 -21.62 17.74
N SER A 205 -52.70 -21.39 17.33
CA SER A 205 -53.58 -20.44 18.04
C SER A 205 -54.08 -21.15 19.27
N LEU A 206 -53.75 -20.62 20.46
CA LEU A 206 -54.44 -20.80 21.70
C LEU A 206 -55.74 -19.99 21.72
#